data_15bada34a30d08a93212c05aa4b64657
#
_entry.id   15bada34a30d08a93212c05aa4b64657
#
_cell.length_a   1.000
_cell.length_b   1.000
_cell.length_c   1.000
_cell.angle_alpha   90.00
_cell.angle_beta   90.00
_cell.angle_gamma   90.00
#
_symmetry.space_group_name_H-M   'P 1'
#
loop_
_entity.id
_entity.type
_entity.pdbx_description
1 polymer ?
#
loop_
_entity_poly.entity_id
_entity_poly.type
_entity_poly.pdbx_seq_one_letter_code
_entity_poly.pdbx_strand_id
1 'polypeptide(L)'
;GFSQNSYRTLLPGATYIAPPSTEALNPFMVKDEKLFETLQTQELTAKNLQNLFQGLGRDTATELERQLLNDKLATFRNFFRQETKPCLTDKSFSCVPLSTKIEGHFSSLSQLLDVYYKDKAERDRVKQQASELIRRVENELQKNRQKLKKQEKELLATENAEEFRQKGELLTTFLHQVPNDQDQVILENYYTNQ
;
A
#
# COMPACT_ATOMS: atom_id res chain seq x y z
N GLY A 1 11.86 -9.19 -19.76
CA GLY A 1 10.76 -8.27 -19.86
C GLY A 1 11.20 -6.96 -20.49
N PHE A 2 10.47 -6.50 -21.48
CA PHE A 2 10.75 -5.22 -22.12
C PHE A 2 10.28 -4.10 -21.18
N SER A 3 11.19 -3.25 -20.72
CA SER A 3 10.83 -2.01 -20.03
C SER A 3 10.60 -0.93 -21.09
N GLN A 4 9.36 -0.59 -21.35
CA GLN A 4 9.01 0.60 -22.11
C GLN A 4 9.19 1.83 -21.23
N ASN A 5 10.40 2.35 -21.18
CA ASN A 5 10.60 3.68 -20.66
C ASN A 5 10.36 4.66 -21.84
N SER A 6 9.44 5.59 -21.69
CA SER A 6 9.08 6.57 -22.72
C SER A 6 10.24 7.47 -23.18
N TYR A 7 11.28 7.59 -22.34
CA TYR A 7 12.45 8.42 -22.63
C TYR A 7 13.53 7.70 -23.46
N ARG A 8 13.75 6.41 -23.24
CA ARG A 8 14.77 5.62 -23.93
C ARG A 8 14.37 4.17 -24.08
N THR A 9 14.75 3.56 -25.19
CA THR A 9 14.55 2.14 -25.46
C THR A 9 15.71 1.35 -24.90
N LEU A 10 15.44 0.40 -23.99
CA LEU A 10 16.45 -0.52 -23.44
C LEU A 10 16.31 -1.89 -24.13
N LEU A 11 16.89 -2.01 -25.30
CA LEU A 11 16.90 -3.26 -26.09
C LEU A 11 18.34 -3.65 -26.43
N PRO A 12 18.64 -4.95 -26.54
CA PRO A 12 19.91 -5.42 -27.12
C PRO A 12 20.11 -4.81 -28.51
N GLY A 13 21.30 -4.23 -28.77
CA GLY A 13 21.64 -3.58 -30.05
C GLY A 13 21.11 -2.14 -30.20
N ALA A 14 20.32 -1.60 -29.30
CA ALA A 14 19.92 -0.20 -29.33
C ALA A 14 21.08 0.73 -28.94
N THR A 15 21.17 1.91 -29.58
CA THR A 15 22.14 2.93 -29.20
C THR A 15 21.91 3.40 -27.77
N TYR A 16 22.98 3.48 -26.98
CA TYR A 16 22.89 3.97 -25.60
C TYR A 16 22.47 5.45 -25.57
N ILE A 17 21.41 5.73 -24.87
CA ILE A 17 20.96 7.09 -24.56
C ILE A 17 21.10 7.28 -23.04
N ALA A 18 21.85 8.31 -22.63
CA ALA A 18 22.00 8.62 -21.20
C ALA A 18 20.64 8.93 -20.55
N PRO A 19 20.44 8.59 -19.27
CA PRO A 19 19.25 8.99 -18.56
C PRO A 19 19.13 10.51 -18.52
N PRO A 20 17.90 11.06 -18.40
CA PRO A 20 17.72 12.49 -18.26
C PRO A 20 18.44 13.00 -17.00
N SER A 21 19.13 14.14 -17.14
CA SER A 21 19.69 14.83 -15.97
C SER A 21 18.55 15.40 -15.12
N THR A 22 18.68 15.30 -13.80
CA THR A 22 17.77 15.96 -12.87
C THR A 22 18.26 17.38 -12.61
N GLU A 23 17.35 18.34 -12.48
CA GLU A 23 17.68 19.71 -12.07
C GLU A 23 18.01 19.83 -10.58
N ALA A 24 17.94 18.73 -9.84
CA ALA A 24 18.22 18.66 -8.43
C ALA A 24 19.66 19.03 -8.11
N LEU A 25 19.86 19.84 -7.07
CA LEU A 25 21.16 20.35 -6.64
C LEU A 25 21.99 19.23 -5.99
N ASN A 26 23.28 19.19 -6.33
CA ASN A 26 24.21 18.32 -5.62
C ASN A 26 24.55 18.93 -4.25
N PRO A 27 24.20 18.30 -3.12
CA PRO A 27 24.36 18.87 -1.78
C PRO A 27 25.82 19.14 -1.41
N PHE A 28 26.77 18.44 -2.03
CA PHE A 28 28.23 18.62 -1.78
C PHE A 28 28.86 19.72 -2.63
N MET A 29 28.26 20.04 -3.78
CA MET A 29 28.85 20.96 -4.76
C MET A 29 28.10 22.30 -4.89
N VAL A 30 26.89 22.39 -4.37
CA VAL A 30 26.09 23.62 -4.43
C VAL A 30 26.76 24.77 -3.66
N LYS A 31 26.83 25.96 -4.26
CA LYS A 31 27.36 27.15 -3.61
C LYS A 31 26.44 27.62 -2.50
N ASP A 32 27.04 28.29 -1.46
CA ASP A 32 26.30 28.72 -0.28
C ASP A 32 25.20 29.74 -0.61
N GLU A 33 25.41 30.64 -1.57
CA GLU A 33 24.40 31.62 -1.97
C GLU A 33 23.14 30.90 -2.56
N LYS A 34 23.37 29.97 -3.47
CA LYS A 34 22.26 29.19 -4.09
C LYS A 34 21.58 28.28 -3.10
N LEU A 35 22.36 27.66 -2.22
CA LEU A 35 21.82 26.82 -1.16
C LEU A 35 20.96 27.65 -0.20
N PHE A 36 21.46 28.79 0.25
CA PHE A 36 20.74 29.69 1.15
C PHE A 36 19.41 30.15 0.51
N GLU A 37 19.46 30.64 -0.74
CA GLU A 37 18.25 31.02 -1.49
C GLU A 37 17.23 29.87 -1.52
N THR A 38 17.68 28.68 -1.87
CA THR A 38 16.79 27.49 -1.97
C THR A 38 16.17 27.15 -0.61
N LEU A 39 16.95 27.14 0.47
CA LEU A 39 16.48 26.85 1.82
C LEU A 39 15.56 27.93 2.40
N GLN A 40 15.56 29.13 1.88
CA GLN A 40 14.68 30.23 2.31
C GLN A 40 13.40 30.31 1.49
N THR A 41 13.47 30.03 0.19
CA THR A 41 12.35 30.22 -0.73
C THR A 41 11.46 28.99 -0.88
N GLN A 42 12.00 27.81 -0.60
CA GLN A 42 11.28 26.55 -0.81
C GLN A 42 10.71 26.00 0.51
N GLU A 43 9.59 25.32 0.42
CA GLU A 43 9.06 24.54 1.53
C GLU A 43 9.94 23.31 1.77
N LEU A 44 10.48 23.15 2.98
CA LEU A 44 11.46 22.12 3.31
C LEU A 44 10.83 20.84 3.87
N THR A 45 9.80 20.31 3.20
CA THR A 45 9.27 18.98 3.49
C THR A 45 10.21 17.89 2.96
N ALA A 46 10.16 16.70 3.58
CA ALA A 46 10.98 15.56 3.13
C ALA A 46 10.81 15.27 1.64
N LYS A 47 9.58 15.38 1.12
CA LYS A 47 9.29 15.17 -0.30
C LYS A 47 9.95 16.23 -1.18
N ASN A 48 9.88 17.50 -0.79
CA ASN A 48 10.49 18.59 -1.53
C ASN A 48 12.01 18.50 -1.46
N LEU A 49 12.59 18.16 -0.32
CA LEU A 49 14.04 17.96 -0.16
C LEU A 49 14.56 16.86 -1.10
N GLN A 50 13.81 15.77 -1.28
CA GLN A 50 14.18 14.72 -2.25
C GLN A 50 14.18 15.21 -3.70
N ASN A 51 13.29 16.14 -4.05
CA ASN A 51 13.22 16.73 -5.38
C ASN A 51 14.29 17.82 -5.61
N LEU A 52 14.58 18.60 -4.57
CA LEU A 52 15.54 19.72 -4.63
C LEU A 52 16.99 19.27 -4.61
N PHE A 53 17.29 18.15 -3.93
CA PHE A 53 18.65 17.68 -3.72
C PHE A 53 18.87 16.25 -4.19
N GLN A 54 19.98 16.02 -4.88
CA GLN A 54 20.36 14.69 -5.36
C GLN A 54 20.75 13.77 -4.20
N GLY A 55 20.45 12.49 -4.34
CA GLY A 55 20.94 11.44 -3.44
C GLY A 55 20.24 11.33 -2.09
N LEU A 56 19.18 12.11 -1.83
CA LEU A 56 18.39 12.00 -0.60
C LEU A 56 17.35 10.88 -0.70
N GLY A 57 17.54 9.82 0.08
CA GLY A 57 16.51 8.81 0.33
C GLY A 57 15.41 9.36 1.25
N ARG A 58 14.28 8.67 1.30
CA ARG A 58 13.10 9.09 2.07
C ARG A 58 13.43 9.31 3.56
N ASP A 59 14.05 8.33 4.19
CA ASP A 59 14.33 8.36 5.64
C ASP A 59 15.35 9.46 5.97
N THR A 60 16.37 9.62 5.13
CA THR A 60 17.37 10.68 5.25
C THR A 60 16.77 12.07 5.05
N ALA A 61 15.84 12.23 4.09
CA ALA A 61 15.13 13.48 3.88
C ALA A 61 14.21 13.84 5.05
N THR A 62 13.54 12.87 5.64
CA THR A 62 12.71 13.07 6.84
C THR A 62 13.56 13.50 8.05
N GLU A 63 14.72 12.89 8.22
CA GLU A 63 15.65 13.28 9.29
C GLU A 63 16.20 14.70 9.08
N LEU A 64 16.56 15.04 7.84
CA LEU A 64 17.01 16.38 7.48
C LEU A 64 15.93 17.44 7.70
N GLU A 65 14.68 17.19 7.29
CA GLU A 65 13.52 18.06 7.55
C GLU A 65 13.40 18.36 9.05
N ARG A 66 13.49 17.34 9.87
CA ARG A 66 13.40 17.47 11.34
C ARG A 66 14.52 18.34 11.92
N GLN A 67 15.72 18.29 11.33
CA GLN A 67 16.88 19.05 11.81
C GLN A 67 16.91 20.50 11.31
N LEU A 68 16.28 20.79 10.15
CA LEU A 68 16.30 22.10 9.51
C LEU A 68 15.41 23.18 10.18
N LEU A 69 15.16 23.10 11.50
CA LEU A 69 14.26 24.00 12.21
C LEU A 69 14.87 25.38 12.52
N ASN A 70 16.19 25.45 12.74
CA ASN A 70 16.90 26.67 13.13
C ASN A 70 17.84 27.16 12.00
N ASP A 71 19.12 27.33 12.25
CA ASP A 71 20.08 27.73 11.23
C ASP A 71 20.15 26.70 10.09
N LYS A 72 19.34 26.96 9.06
CA LYS A 72 19.13 26.01 7.95
C LYS A 72 20.43 25.75 7.17
N LEU A 73 21.24 26.80 6.91
CA LEU A 73 22.45 26.63 6.11
C LEU A 73 23.50 25.82 6.85
N ALA A 74 23.82 26.20 8.09
CA ALA A 74 24.79 25.46 8.90
C ALA A 74 24.35 24.05 9.18
N THR A 75 23.07 23.85 9.53
CA THR A 75 22.48 22.51 9.76
C THR A 75 22.59 21.63 8.52
N PHE A 76 22.23 22.15 7.34
CA PHE A 76 22.35 21.43 6.09
C PHE A 76 23.80 21.01 5.81
N ARG A 77 24.73 21.93 5.92
CA ARG A 77 26.17 21.64 5.70
C ARG A 77 26.71 20.61 6.69
N ASN A 78 26.38 20.73 7.96
CA ASN A 78 26.80 19.80 8.99
C ASN A 78 26.22 18.41 8.76
N PHE A 79 24.97 18.32 8.33
CA PHE A 79 24.32 17.06 8.02
C PHE A 79 25.07 16.25 6.95
N PHE A 80 25.57 16.90 5.90
CA PHE A 80 26.32 16.24 4.83
C PHE A 80 27.82 16.08 5.10
N ARG A 81 28.36 16.80 6.08
CA ARG A 81 29.79 16.71 6.47
C ARG A 81 30.05 15.81 7.67
N GLN A 82 29.03 15.39 8.38
CA GLN A 82 29.21 14.52 9.53
C GLN A 82 29.84 13.19 9.15
N GLU A 83 30.55 12.58 10.08
CA GLU A 83 31.08 11.24 9.91
C GLU A 83 29.96 10.23 9.68
N THR A 84 30.21 9.29 8.78
CA THR A 84 29.27 8.21 8.52
C THR A 84 29.16 7.29 9.74
N LYS A 85 27.94 7.06 10.20
CA LYS A 85 27.63 6.12 11.30
C LYS A 85 26.61 5.10 10.78
N PRO A 86 27.06 4.07 10.06
CA PRO A 86 26.18 3.10 9.46
C PRO A 86 25.26 2.43 10.49
N CYS A 87 23.97 2.53 10.29
CA CYS A 87 22.99 1.98 11.21
C CYS A 87 21.87 1.25 10.47
N LEU A 88 21.33 0.22 11.11
CA LEU A 88 20.23 -0.59 10.66
C LEU A 88 18.96 -0.21 11.43
N THR A 89 17.86 -0.07 10.71
CA THR A 89 16.52 0.04 11.27
C THR A 89 15.69 -1.21 10.93
N ASP A 90 14.48 -1.34 11.44
CA ASP A 90 13.59 -2.48 11.15
C ASP A 90 13.29 -2.67 9.65
N LYS A 91 13.37 -1.61 8.85
CA LYS A 91 12.96 -1.64 7.42
C LYS A 91 14.03 -1.19 6.45
N SER A 92 15.03 -0.45 6.91
CA SER A 92 16.01 0.20 6.05
C SER A 92 17.37 0.29 6.71
N PHE A 93 18.33 0.86 5.99
CA PHE A 93 19.63 1.21 6.52
C PHE A 93 19.96 2.66 6.21
N SER A 94 20.86 3.26 6.98
CA SER A 94 21.32 4.62 6.77
C SER A 94 22.82 4.76 7.06
N CYS A 95 23.47 5.70 6.37
CA CYS A 95 24.84 6.11 6.67
C CYS A 95 24.91 7.23 7.71
N VAL A 96 23.78 7.84 8.04
CA VAL A 96 23.65 8.88 9.05
C VAL A 96 22.71 8.41 10.15
N PRO A 97 22.91 8.85 11.40
CA PRO A 97 21.99 8.53 12.48
C PRO A 97 20.58 9.05 12.16
N LEU A 98 19.59 8.22 12.35
CA LEU A 98 18.18 8.56 12.21
C LEU A 98 17.53 8.63 13.59
N SER A 99 16.51 9.45 13.73
CA SER A 99 15.72 9.54 14.97
C SER A 99 14.76 8.34 15.17
N THR A 100 14.67 7.46 14.20
CA THR A 100 13.91 6.21 14.30
C THR A 100 14.65 5.18 15.16
N LYS A 101 13.93 4.14 15.60
CA LYS A 101 14.53 3.05 16.36
C LYS A 101 15.64 2.38 15.54
N ILE A 102 16.85 2.43 16.09
CA ILE A 102 18.04 1.78 15.52
C ILE A 102 18.14 0.38 16.13
N GLU A 103 18.29 -0.64 15.27
CA GLU A 103 18.47 -2.03 15.67
C GLU A 103 19.94 -2.41 15.82
N GLY A 104 20.83 -1.73 15.12
CA GLY A 104 22.27 -1.98 15.21
C GLY A 104 23.12 -0.90 14.57
N HIS A 105 24.36 -0.78 15.08
CA HIS A 105 25.41 0.06 14.53
C HIS A 105 26.53 -0.79 13.97
N PHE A 106 27.17 -0.32 12.90
CA PHE A 106 28.21 -1.04 12.19
C PHE A 106 29.45 -0.18 12.04
N SER A 107 30.61 -0.79 12.04
CA SER A 107 31.89 -0.09 11.87
C SER A 107 32.12 0.36 10.42
N SER A 108 31.46 -0.27 9.45
CA SER A 108 31.55 0.09 8.04
C SER A 108 30.21 -0.14 7.31
N LEU A 109 30.02 0.62 6.22
CA LEU A 109 28.87 0.46 5.34
C LEU A 109 28.86 -0.95 4.70
N SER A 110 30.01 -1.51 4.36
CA SER A 110 30.10 -2.84 3.78
C SER A 110 29.52 -3.91 4.71
N GLN A 111 29.92 -3.88 5.99
CA GLN A 111 29.36 -4.81 6.98
C GLN A 111 27.85 -4.65 7.15
N LEU A 112 27.38 -3.40 7.19
CA LEU A 112 25.96 -3.13 7.25
C LEU A 112 25.20 -3.72 6.06
N LEU A 113 25.72 -3.51 4.84
CA LEU A 113 25.09 -3.99 3.61
C LEU A 113 25.10 -5.53 3.56
N ASP A 114 26.17 -6.17 3.96
CA ASP A 114 26.25 -7.63 4.01
C ASP A 114 25.15 -8.22 4.93
N VAL A 115 24.99 -7.66 6.12
CA VAL A 115 23.94 -8.11 7.05
C VAL A 115 22.55 -7.80 6.48
N TYR A 116 22.32 -6.58 6.03
CA TYR A 116 21.01 -6.17 5.53
C TYR A 116 20.53 -7.01 4.33
N TYR A 117 21.38 -7.21 3.33
CA TYR A 117 21.01 -7.97 2.13
C TYR A 117 20.96 -9.48 2.38
N LYS A 118 21.78 -10.03 3.26
CA LYS A 118 21.66 -11.43 3.68
C LYS A 118 20.30 -11.70 4.30
N ASP A 119 19.89 -10.91 5.27
CA ASP A 119 18.62 -11.07 5.95
C ASP A 119 17.43 -10.79 5.02
N LYS A 120 17.58 -9.81 4.13
CA LYS A 120 16.57 -9.50 3.11
C LYS A 120 16.40 -10.66 2.14
N ALA A 121 17.49 -11.20 1.61
CA ALA A 121 17.47 -12.33 0.68
C ALA A 121 16.78 -13.55 1.29
N GLU A 122 17.07 -13.86 2.55
CA GLU A 122 16.44 -14.97 3.26
C GLU A 122 14.94 -14.73 3.47
N ARG A 123 14.56 -13.55 3.90
CA ARG A 123 13.13 -13.16 4.04
C ARG A 123 12.38 -13.20 2.70
N ASP A 124 12.99 -12.72 1.63
CA ASP A 124 12.39 -12.74 0.30
C ASP A 124 12.24 -14.17 -0.22
N ARG A 125 13.22 -15.05 0.05
CA ARG A 125 13.16 -16.48 -0.28
C ARG A 125 12.00 -17.18 0.43
N VAL A 126 11.88 -16.99 1.74
CA VAL A 126 10.79 -17.56 2.55
C VAL A 126 9.43 -17.02 2.08
N LYS A 127 9.33 -15.72 1.83
CA LYS A 127 8.12 -15.09 1.32
C LYS A 127 7.71 -15.64 -0.05
N GLN A 128 8.68 -15.85 -0.94
CA GLN A 128 8.42 -16.44 -2.27
C GLN A 128 7.92 -17.87 -2.15
N GLN A 129 8.52 -18.70 -1.30
CA GLN A 129 8.08 -20.08 -1.06
C GLN A 129 6.67 -20.13 -0.44
N ALA A 130 6.35 -19.22 0.47
CA ALA A 130 5.04 -19.15 1.10
C ALA A 130 3.96 -18.51 0.20
N SER A 131 4.33 -17.69 -0.77
CA SER A 131 3.39 -16.89 -1.58
C SER A 131 2.37 -17.73 -2.33
N GLU A 132 2.78 -18.89 -2.84
CA GLU A 132 1.88 -19.80 -3.56
C GLU A 132 0.83 -20.42 -2.63
N LEU A 133 1.26 -20.80 -1.42
CA LEU A 133 0.37 -21.35 -0.41
C LEU A 133 -0.64 -20.28 0.06
N ILE A 134 -0.17 -19.08 0.34
CA ILE A 134 -1.02 -17.94 0.73
C ILE A 134 -2.06 -17.68 -0.36
N ARG A 135 -1.65 -17.61 -1.62
CA ARG A 135 -2.57 -17.40 -2.74
C ARG A 135 -3.62 -18.49 -2.86
N ARG A 136 -3.26 -19.75 -2.62
CA ARG A 136 -4.23 -20.88 -2.62
C ARG A 136 -5.26 -20.70 -1.52
N VAL A 137 -4.83 -20.38 -0.31
CA VAL A 137 -5.73 -20.16 0.84
C VAL A 137 -6.66 -18.97 0.59
N GLU A 138 -6.16 -17.86 0.08
CA GLU A 138 -6.96 -16.69 -0.27
C GLU A 138 -8.00 -17.00 -1.34
N ASN A 139 -7.64 -17.75 -2.37
CA ASN A 139 -8.57 -18.17 -3.42
C ASN A 139 -9.68 -19.06 -2.87
N GLU A 140 -9.36 -20.02 -2.01
CA GLU A 140 -10.36 -20.88 -1.36
C GLU A 140 -11.26 -20.09 -0.41
N LEU A 141 -10.70 -19.15 0.34
CA LEU A 141 -11.49 -18.24 1.19
C LEU A 141 -12.49 -17.42 0.36
N GLN A 142 -12.04 -16.88 -0.77
CA GLN A 142 -12.91 -16.10 -1.66
C GLN A 142 -14.02 -16.96 -2.26
N LYS A 143 -13.73 -18.17 -2.73
CA LYS A 143 -14.73 -19.12 -3.23
C LYS A 143 -15.76 -19.45 -2.16
N ASN A 144 -15.32 -19.76 -0.94
CA ASN A 144 -16.21 -20.09 0.17
C ASN A 144 -17.11 -18.91 0.56
N ARG A 145 -16.59 -17.69 0.55
CA ARG A 145 -17.40 -16.47 0.78
C ARG A 145 -18.47 -16.26 -0.31
N GLN A 146 -18.13 -16.51 -1.56
CA GLN A 146 -19.10 -16.43 -2.66
C GLN A 146 -20.19 -17.51 -2.53
N LYS A 147 -19.79 -18.74 -2.17
CA LYS A 147 -20.72 -19.84 -1.95
C LYS A 147 -21.67 -19.54 -0.79
N LEU A 148 -21.16 -19.01 0.31
CA LEU A 148 -21.99 -18.61 1.45
C LEU A 148 -23.04 -17.57 1.03
N LYS A 149 -22.63 -16.49 0.35
CA LYS A 149 -23.57 -15.47 -0.15
C LYS A 149 -24.66 -16.04 -1.08
N LYS A 150 -24.31 -17.05 -1.89
CA LYS A 150 -25.27 -17.71 -2.75
C LYS A 150 -26.28 -18.50 -1.92
N GLN A 151 -25.80 -19.27 -0.94
CA GLN A 151 -26.66 -20.07 -0.06
C GLN A 151 -27.58 -19.19 0.79
N GLU A 152 -27.11 -18.05 1.29
CA GLU A 152 -27.93 -17.07 2.01
C GLU A 152 -29.07 -16.52 1.12
N LYS A 153 -28.79 -16.20 -0.14
CA LYS A 153 -29.81 -15.77 -1.09
C LYS A 153 -30.82 -16.87 -1.41
N GLU A 154 -30.37 -18.12 -1.57
CA GLU A 154 -31.24 -19.28 -1.82
C GLU A 154 -32.14 -19.56 -0.60
N LEU A 155 -31.58 -19.40 0.62
CA LEU A 155 -32.36 -19.55 1.86
C LEU A 155 -33.50 -18.52 1.94
N LEU A 156 -33.15 -17.21 1.72
CA LEU A 156 -34.15 -16.15 1.70
C LEU A 156 -35.22 -16.36 0.62
N ALA A 157 -34.82 -16.86 -0.55
CA ALA A 157 -35.79 -17.18 -1.61
C ALA A 157 -36.71 -18.36 -1.23
N THR A 158 -36.21 -19.33 -0.46
CA THR A 158 -36.97 -20.45 0.02
C THR A 158 -38.00 -20.02 1.09
N GLU A 159 -37.64 -19.12 2.00
CA GLU A 159 -38.57 -18.56 2.98
C GLU A 159 -39.71 -17.81 2.28
N ASN A 160 -39.42 -16.99 1.29
CA ASN A 160 -40.44 -16.32 0.48
C ASN A 160 -41.29 -17.29 -0.31
N ALA A 161 -40.71 -18.36 -0.87
CA ALA A 161 -41.43 -19.37 -1.60
C ALA A 161 -42.44 -20.12 -0.70
N GLU A 162 -42.08 -20.43 0.54
CA GLU A 162 -42.96 -21.04 1.51
C GLU A 162 -44.15 -20.13 1.86
N GLU A 163 -43.92 -18.82 2.03
CA GLU A 163 -44.99 -17.86 2.24
C GLU A 163 -45.98 -17.82 1.06
N PHE A 164 -45.46 -17.83 -0.17
CA PHE A 164 -46.27 -17.86 -1.38
C PHE A 164 -47.05 -19.20 -1.50
N ARG A 165 -46.43 -20.33 -1.14
CA ARG A 165 -47.08 -21.64 -1.10
C ARG A 165 -48.27 -21.61 -0.15
N GLN A 166 -48.06 -21.13 1.09
CA GLN A 166 -49.14 -21.04 2.09
C GLN A 166 -50.29 -20.15 1.63
N LYS A 167 -49.95 -18.97 1.05
CA LYS A 167 -50.97 -18.08 0.46
C LYS A 167 -51.75 -18.74 -0.67
N GLY A 168 -51.07 -19.49 -1.55
CA GLY A 168 -51.70 -20.25 -2.63
C GLY A 168 -52.64 -21.38 -2.11
N GLU A 169 -52.21 -22.08 -1.08
CA GLU A 169 -53.06 -23.12 -0.44
C GLU A 169 -54.28 -22.52 0.25
N LEU A 170 -54.14 -21.39 0.95
CA LEU A 170 -55.26 -20.66 1.55
C LEU A 170 -56.26 -20.21 0.48
N LEU A 171 -55.77 -19.58 -0.60
CA LEU A 171 -56.64 -19.18 -1.72
C LEU A 171 -57.37 -20.37 -2.36
N THR A 172 -56.69 -21.48 -2.54
CA THR A 172 -57.29 -22.68 -3.13
C THR A 172 -58.36 -23.29 -2.21
N THR A 173 -58.05 -23.36 -0.90
CA THR A 173 -58.99 -23.92 0.11
C THR A 173 -60.25 -23.08 0.24
N PHE A 174 -60.12 -21.77 0.22
CA PHE A 174 -61.22 -20.83 0.39
C PHE A 174 -61.69 -20.20 -0.96
N LEU A 175 -61.43 -20.86 -2.08
CA LEU A 175 -61.76 -20.32 -3.41
C LEU A 175 -63.25 -19.95 -3.55
N HIS A 176 -64.12 -20.71 -2.88
CA HIS A 176 -65.55 -20.47 -2.87
C HIS A 176 -65.99 -19.19 -2.12
N GLN A 177 -65.07 -18.62 -1.30
CA GLN A 177 -65.31 -17.39 -0.57
C GLN A 177 -64.64 -16.14 -1.26
N VAL A 178 -63.87 -16.38 -2.33
CA VAL A 178 -63.21 -15.31 -3.07
C VAL A 178 -64.18 -14.68 -4.07
N PRO A 179 -64.53 -13.40 -3.97
CA PRO A 179 -65.39 -12.70 -4.93
C PRO A 179 -64.66 -12.52 -6.27
N ASN A 180 -65.40 -12.63 -7.37
CA ASN A 180 -64.84 -12.54 -8.72
C ASN A 180 -64.31 -11.16 -9.14
N ASP A 181 -64.66 -10.08 -8.42
CA ASP A 181 -64.37 -8.69 -8.80
C ASP A 181 -63.56 -7.92 -7.73
N GLN A 182 -62.81 -8.61 -6.86
CA GLN A 182 -62.00 -7.97 -5.80
C GLN A 182 -60.53 -8.33 -5.93
N ASP A 183 -59.69 -7.32 -5.88
CA ASP A 183 -58.22 -7.45 -5.91
C ASP A 183 -57.62 -7.91 -4.56
N GLN A 184 -58.41 -7.90 -3.46
CA GLN A 184 -57.99 -8.26 -2.10
C GLN A 184 -59.06 -9.08 -1.42
N VAL A 185 -58.62 -10.12 -0.73
CA VAL A 185 -59.47 -10.97 0.09
C VAL A 185 -58.82 -11.21 1.44
N ILE A 186 -59.58 -11.20 2.52
CA ILE A 186 -59.14 -11.57 3.86
C ILE A 186 -59.60 -12.99 4.13
N LEU A 187 -58.67 -13.90 4.34
CA LEU A 187 -58.92 -15.30 4.63
C LEU A 187 -58.33 -15.68 5.98
N GLU A 188 -58.96 -16.62 6.67
CA GLU A 188 -58.44 -17.16 7.93
C GLU A 188 -57.15 -17.96 7.67
N ASN A 189 -56.09 -17.60 8.43
CA ASN A 189 -54.80 -18.26 8.28
C ASN A 189 -54.63 -19.38 9.31
N TYR A 190 -54.92 -20.61 8.89
CA TYR A 190 -54.83 -21.80 9.75
C TYR A 190 -53.39 -22.25 10.02
N TYR A 191 -52.36 -21.68 9.34
CA TYR A 191 -50.95 -21.99 9.61
C TYR A 191 -50.42 -21.25 10.84
N THR A 192 -50.99 -20.10 11.19
CA THR A 192 -50.52 -19.27 12.30
C THR A 192 -51.41 -19.26 13.52
N ASN A 193 -52.57 -19.97 13.50
CA ASN A 193 -53.58 -19.94 14.56
C ASN A 193 -54.01 -18.53 14.99
N GLN A 194 -53.97 -17.56 14.10
CA GLN A 194 -54.45 -16.21 14.30
C GLN A 194 -55.57 -15.87 13.32
#